data_ebf7ee5cdba00314c44d24e6ccdd7209
#
_entry.id   ebf7ee5cdba00314c44d24e6ccdd7209
#
_cell.length_a   1.000
_cell.length_b   1.000
_cell.length_c   1.000
_cell.angle_alpha   90.00
_cell.angle_beta   90.00
_cell.angle_gamma   90.00
#
_symmetry.space_group_name_H-M   'P 1'
#
loop_
_entity.id
_entity.type
_entity.pdbx_description
1 polymer ?
#
loop_
_entity_poly.entity_id
_entity_poly.type
_entity_poly.pdbx_seq_one_letter_code
_entity_poly.pdbx_strand_id
1 'polypeptide(L)'
;PCHYTFCFQVTPAEDGPDLLNCHLTQRSADLALGVPFNLACYSFLVQAIAEHVGLRPGRFAHALVDAHIYVNHVDGLREQLTRTPRPAPTLTIAPNDDGSARAPDEIRFEDVALHGYDPDPAIRFEVAV
;
A
#
# COMPACT_ATOMS: atom_id res chain seq x y z
N PRO A 1 10.52 1.64 14.66
CA PRO A 1 9.40 1.53 13.72
C PRO A 1 8.46 0.39 14.09
N CYS A 2 7.16 0.53 13.79
CA CYS A 2 6.18 -0.51 14.08
C CYS A 2 6.21 -1.63 13.02
N HIS A 3 6.43 -1.29 11.77
CA HIS A 3 6.75 -2.20 10.68
C HIS A 3 8.24 -2.50 10.71
N TYR A 4 8.64 -3.65 11.20
CA TYR A 4 10.04 -3.93 11.51
C TYR A 4 10.72 -4.96 10.61
N THR A 5 9.97 -5.76 9.88
CA THR A 5 10.52 -6.71 8.92
C THR A 5 9.56 -6.95 7.76
N PHE A 6 10.11 -7.01 6.57
CA PHE A 6 9.39 -7.43 5.38
C PHE A 6 10.30 -8.29 4.50
N CYS A 7 9.71 -9.13 3.69
CA CYS A 7 10.43 -9.93 2.71
C CYS A 7 9.68 -10.00 1.39
N PHE A 8 10.43 -10.13 0.31
CA PHE A 8 9.91 -10.35 -1.03
C PHE A 8 10.08 -11.81 -1.43
N GLN A 9 9.14 -12.30 -2.24
CA GLN A 9 9.18 -13.62 -2.84
C GLN A 9 8.65 -13.52 -4.27
N VAL A 10 9.35 -14.13 -5.20
CA VAL A 10 8.91 -14.27 -6.59
C VAL A 10 8.16 -15.59 -6.73
N THR A 11 6.98 -15.56 -7.36
CA THR A 11 6.24 -16.76 -7.74
C THR A 11 6.02 -16.79 -9.24
N PRO A 12 6.19 -17.96 -9.88
CA PRO A 12 5.92 -18.11 -11.29
C PRO A 12 4.47 -17.74 -11.65
N ALA A 13 4.29 -17.14 -12.82
CA ALA A 13 2.99 -16.93 -13.43
C ALA A 13 2.81 -17.84 -14.64
N GLU A 14 1.57 -18.25 -14.91
CA GLU A 14 1.27 -19.08 -16.09
C GLU A 14 1.39 -18.29 -17.40
N ASP A 15 1.17 -16.98 -17.30
CA ASP A 15 1.23 -16.05 -18.44
C ASP A 15 1.91 -14.73 -18.01
N GLY A 16 2.76 -14.20 -18.89
CA GLY A 16 3.48 -12.93 -18.68
C GLY A 16 4.59 -13.01 -17.63
N PRO A 17 5.09 -11.85 -17.14
CA PRO A 17 6.14 -11.80 -16.13
C PRO A 17 5.70 -12.42 -14.78
N ASP A 18 6.65 -12.98 -14.04
CA ASP A 18 6.43 -13.52 -12.70
C ASP A 18 5.94 -12.47 -11.70
N LEU A 19 5.41 -12.92 -10.58
CA LEU A 19 4.78 -12.08 -9.56
C LEU A 19 5.73 -11.79 -8.41
N LEU A 20 5.91 -10.51 -8.07
CA LEU A 20 6.61 -10.08 -6.86
C LEU A 20 5.62 -9.98 -5.70
N ASN A 21 5.73 -10.86 -4.73
CA ASN A 21 4.95 -10.83 -3.50
C ASN A 21 5.74 -10.17 -2.38
N CYS A 22 5.03 -9.57 -1.42
CA CYS A 22 5.62 -9.00 -0.23
C CYS A 22 4.89 -9.49 1.02
N HIS A 23 5.63 -9.89 2.05
CA HIS A 23 5.12 -10.14 3.39
C HIS A 23 5.70 -9.09 4.34
N LEU A 24 4.83 -8.41 5.09
CA LEU A 24 5.20 -7.44 6.12
C LEU A 24 4.75 -7.96 7.49
N THR A 25 5.61 -7.86 8.50
CA THR A 25 5.22 -8.01 9.90
C THR A 25 5.29 -6.66 10.61
N GLN A 26 4.18 -6.26 11.21
CA GLN A 26 4.04 -5.03 11.99
C GLN A 26 3.74 -5.38 13.45
N ARG A 27 4.63 -4.99 14.37
CA ARG A 27 4.53 -5.33 15.81
C ARG A 27 3.41 -4.60 16.54
N SER A 28 3.03 -3.41 16.06
CA SER A 28 2.00 -2.54 16.64
C SER A 28 1.27 -1.84 15.49
N ALA A 29 -0.05 -1.92 15.47
CA ALA A 29 -0.87 -1.56 14.32
C ALA A 29 -2.12 -0.78 14.74
N ASP A 30 -2.06 0.55 14.65
CA ASP A 30 -3.22 1.42 14.76
C ASP A 30 -4.09 1.27 13.52
N LEU A 31 -5.26 0.66 13.69
CA LEU A 31 -6.16 0.33 12.58
C LEU A 31 -6.79 1.56 11.93
N ALA A 32 -6.93 2.67 12.65
CA ALA A 32 -7.59 3.87 12.13
C ALA A 32 -6.67 4.74 11.26
N LEU A 33 -5.47 5.02 11.75
CA LEU A 33 -4.51 5.92 11.09
C LEU A 33 -3.31 5.18 10.50
N GLY A 34 -2.62 4.37 11.29
CA GLY A 34 -1.33 3.79 10.89
C GLY A 34 -1.46 2.78 9.77
N VAL A 35 -2.34 1.80 9.90
CA VAL A 35 -2.49 0.68 8.96
C VAL A 35 -2.86 1.13 7.54
N PRO A 36 -3.82 2.05 7.31
CA PRO A 36 -4.11 2.53 5.95
C PRO A 36 -2.88 3.13 5.25
N PHE A 37 -2.10 3.95 5.94
CA PHE A 37 -0.86 4.49 5.39
C PHE A 37 0.19 3.40 5.12
N ASN A 38 0.33 2.44 6.03
CA ASN A 38 1.26 1.34 5.82
C ASN A 38 0.88 0.48 4.61
N LEU A 39 -0.42 0.18 4.43
CA LEU A 39 -0.93 -0.53 3.25
C LEU A 39 -0.59 0.23 1.96
N ALA A 40 -0.87 1.53 1.90
CA ALA A 40 -0.58 2.35 0.73
C ALA A 40 0.93 2.39 0.42
N CYS A 41 1.77 2.64 1.44
CA CYS A 41 3.23 2.70 1.26
C CYS A 41 3.82 1.38 0.76
N TYR A 42 3.43 0.24 1.35
CA TYR A 42 3.97 -1.06 0.92
C TYR A 42 3.39 -1.54 -0.40
N SER A 43 2.13 -1.21 -0.71
CA SER A 43 1.57 -1.47 -2.04
C SER A 43 2.33 -0.70 -3.12
N PHE A 44 2.62 0.58 -2.88
CA PHE A 44 3.48 1.38 -3.76
C PHE A 44 4.89 0.78 -3.89
N LEU A 45 5.51 0.38 -2.79
CA LEU A 45 6.85 -0.23 -2.80
C LEU A 45 6.89 -1.51 -3.63
N VAL A 46 5.88 -2.37 -3.50
CA VAL A 46 5.77 -3.60 -4.31
C VAL A 46 5.64 -3.26 -5.79
N GLN A 47 4.80 -2.28 -6.14
CA GLN A 47 4.64 -1.82 -7.52
C GLN A 47 5.96 -1.30 -8.10
N ALA A 48 6.61 -0.37 -7.39
CA ALA A 48 7.84 0.27 -7.83
C ALA A 48 8.99 -0.74 -8.06
N ILE A 49 9.17 -1.67 -7.12
CA ILE A 49 10.21 -2.70 -7.25
C ILE A 49 9.85 -3.69 -8.37
N ALA A 50 8.60 -4.14 -8.45
CA ALA A 50 8.17 -5.08 -9.48
C ALA A 50 8.42 -4.51 -10.88
N GLU A 51 8.00 -3.28 -11.14
CA GLU A 51 8.23 -2.62 -12.43
C GLU A 51 9.72 -2.49 -12.74
N HIS A 52 10.52 -2.05 -11.75
CA HIS A 52 11.97 -1.88 -11.94
C HIS A 52 12.70 -3.16 -12.33
N VAL A 53 12.30 -4.30 -11.76
CA VAL A 53 12.94 -5.60 -12.02
C VAL A 53 12.22 -6.43 -13.11
N GLY A 54 11.24 -5.86 -13.81
CA GLY A 54 10.51 -6.52 -14.89
C GLY A 54 9.53 -7.60 -14.42
N LEU A 55 9.04 -7.50 -13.20
CA LEU A 55 8.01 -8.37 -12.62
C LEU A 55 6.65 -7.67 -12.59
N ARG A 56 5.59 -8.43 -12.26
CA ARG A 56 4.27 -7.86 -11.96
C ARG A 56 4.07 -7.80 -10.44
N PRO A 57 3.36 -6.77 -9.92
CA PRO A 57 2.93 -6.75 -8.51
C PRO A 57 2.09 -7.99 -8.21
N GLY A 58 2.46 -8.70 -7.16
CA GLY A 58 1.77 -9.89 -6.69
C GLY A 58 0.96 -9.62 -5.42
N ARG A 59 0.99 -10.58 -4.49
CA ARG A 59 0.25 -10.50 -3.23
C ARG A 59 1.04 -9.71 -2.19
N PHE A 60 0.36 -8.80 -1.50
CA PHE A 60 0.84 -8.19 -0.26
C PHE A 60 0.15 -8.86 0.94
N ALA A 61 0.93 -9.52 1.79
CA ALA A 61 0.48 -10.14 3.02
C ALA A 61 0.96 -9.30 4.21
N HIS A 62 0.06 -8.92 5.10
CA HIS A 62 0.36 -8.04 6.23
C HIS A 62 -0.03 -8.72 7.55
N ALA A 63 0.97 -9.10 8.36
CA ALA A 63 0.78 -9.65 9.69
C ALA A 63 0.78 -8.51 10.72
N LEU A 64 -0.32 -8.36 11.43
CA LEU A 64 -0.50 -7.39 12.52
C LEU A 64 -0.43 -8.13 13.85
N VAL A 65 0.60 -7.86 14.68
CA VAL A 65 0.80 -8.56 15.95
C VAL A 65 -0.07 -7.97 17.04
N ASP A 66 0.06 -6.67 17.29
CA ASP A 66 -0.78 -5.91 18.21
C ASP A 66 -1.66 -4.95 17.40
N ALA A 67 -2.80 -5.46 16.92
CA ALA A 67 -3.78 -4.65 16.20
C ALA A 67 -4.73 -3.99 17.20
N HIS A 68 -4.78 -2.67 17.20
CA HIS A 68 -5.56 -1.91 18.18
C HIS A 68 -6.31 -0.73 17.56
N ILE A 69 -7.30 -0.25 18.31
CA ILE A 69 -8.09 0.94 18.00
C ILE A 69 -8.04 1.84 19.23
N TYR A 70 -7.61 3.08 19.06
CA TYR A 70 -7.68 4.08 20.13
C TYR A 70 -9.14 4.47 20.41
N VAL A 71 -9.43 4.76 21.70
CA VAL A 71 -10.81 5.05 22.14
C VAL A 71 -11.41 6.25 21.41
N ASN A 72 -10.60 7.29 21.16
CA ASN A 72 -11.01 8.48 20.40
C ASN A 72 -11.22 8.23 18.90
N HIS A 73 -10.87 7.05 18.38
CA HIS A 73 -11.07 6.69 16.97
C HIS A 73 -12.34 5.84 16.72
N VAL A 74 -12.95 5.32 17.78
CA VAL A 74 -14.07 4.36 17.67
C VAL A 74 -15.25 4.91 16.87
N ASP A 75 -15.66 6.14 17.12
CA ASP A 75 -16.83 6.71 16.43
C ASP A 75 -16.55 6.99 14.95
N GLY A 76 -15.35 7.47 14.60
CA GLY A 76 -14.95 7.62 13.20
C GLY A 76 -14.88 6.29 12.45
N LEU A 77 -14.39 5.23 13.09
CA LEU A 77 -14.39 3.89 12.49
C LEU A 77 -15.80 3.32 12.34
N ARG A 78 -16.71 3.58 13.29
CA ARG A 78 -18.13 3.22 13.12
C ARG A 78 -18.74 3.92 11.90
N GLU A 79 -18.46 5.21 11.71
CA GLU A 79 -18.87 5.93 10.51
C GLU A 79 -18.29 5.28 9.25
N GLN A 80 -17.00 4.96 9.23
CA GLN A 80 -16.35 4.29 8.09
C GLN A 80 -17.02 2.97 7.73
N LEU A 81 -17.42 2.17 8.71
CA LEU A 81 -18.10 0.89 8.49
C LEU A 81 -19.50 1.03 7.86
N THR A 82 -20.10 2.22 7.86
CA THR A 82 -21.37 2.47 7.15
C THR A 82 -21.20 2.72 5.66
N ARG A 83 -19.97 2.95 5.20
CA ARG A 83 -19.65 3.28 3.80
C ARG A 83 -19.52 2.01 2.97
N THR A 84 -19.94 2.10 1.72
CA THR A 84 -19.77 1.01 0.74
C THR A 84 -18.38 1.14 0.11
N PRO A 85 -17.57 0.07 0.11
CA PRO A 85 -16.27 0.09 -0.56
C PRO A 85 -16.41 0.42 -2.04
N ARG A 86 -15.57 1.34 -2.53
CA ARG A 86 -15.52 1.73 -3.94
C ARG A 86 -14.53 0.85 -4.71
N PRO A 87 -14.59 0.83 -6.06
CA PRO A 87 -13.58 0.14 -6.86
C PRO A 87 -12.18 0.62 -6.48
N ALA A 88 -11.24 -0.32 -6.42
CA ALA A 88 -9.85 0.01 -6.12
C ALA A 88 -9.25 0.86 -7.25
N PRO A 89 -8.49 1.91 -6.93
CA PRO A 89 -7.77 2.69 -7.94
C PRO A 89 -6.61 1.90 -8.53
N THR A 90 -6.14 2.32 -9.70
CA THR A 90 -4.92 1.81 -10.32
C THR A 90 -3.83 2.86 -10.22
N LEU A 91 -2.63 2.43 -9.81
CA LEU A 91 -1.45 3.28 -9.77
C LEU A 91 -0.58 3.01 -11.00
N THR A 92 -0.02 4.06 -11.58
CA THR A 92 0.99 3.98 -12.64
C THR A 92 2.20 4.84 -12.28
N ILE A 93 3.38 4.40 -12.69
CA ILE A 93 4.65 5.13 -12.54
C ILE A 93 5.15 5.46 -13.95
N ALA A 94 5.43 6.74 -14.21
CA ALA A 94 5.95 7.17 -15.49
C ALA A 94 7.37 6.60 -15.72
N PRO A 95 7.66 6.00 -16.87
CA PRO A 95 8.99 5.49 -17.18
C PRO A 95 10.01 6.63 -17.34
N ASN A 96 11.26 6.27 -17.49
CA ASN A 96 12.32 7.18 -17.95
C ASN A 96 12.11 7.58 -19.41
N ASP A 97 12.83 8.60 -19.88
CA ASP A 97 12.74 9.10 -21.26
C ASP A 97 13.10 8.04 -22.32
N ASP A 98 13.92 7.06 -21.95
CA ASP A 98 14.30 5.93 -22.79
C ASP A 98 13.31 4.75 -22.75
N GLY A 99 12.22 4.91 -21.98
CA GLY A 99 11.18 3.89 -21.81
C GLY A 99 11.49 2.81 -20.75
N SER A 100 12.66 2.88 -20.09
CA SER A 100 12.99 1.96 -19.00
C SER A 100 12.19 2.28 -17.73
N ALA A 101 11.97 1.28 -16.88
CA ALA A 101 11.37 1.50 -15.57
C ALA A 101 12.32 2.28 -14.64
N ARG A 102 11.78 3.23 -13.89
CA ARG A 102 12.56 4.02 -12.92
C ARG A 102 13.05 3.14 -11.77
N ALA A 103 14.25 3.46 -11.26
CA ALA A 103 14.67 2.90 -9.98
C ALA A 103 13.80 3.47 -8.84
N PRO A 104 13.45 2.66 -7.81
CA PRO A 104 12.54 3.10 -6.74
C PRO A 104 12.97 4.37 -6.02
N ASP A 105 14.26 4.64 -5.90
CA ASP A 105 14.85 5.83 -5.28
C ASP A 105 14.92 7.07 -6.22
N GLU A 106 14.60 6.88 -7.50
CA GLU A 106 14.52 7.95 -8.50
C GLU A 106 13.09 8.42 -8.77
N ILE A 107 12.08 7.68 -8.27
CA ILE A 107 10.67 8.01 -8.46
C ILE A 107 10.34 9.28 -7.67
N ARG A 108 9.77 10.28 -8.36
CA ARG A 108 9.28 11.53 -7.78
C ARG A 108 7.76 11.52 -7.70
N PHE A 109 7.21 12.42 -6.93
CA PHE A 109 5.76 12.54 -6.78
C PHE A 109 5.04 12.78 -8.12
N GLU A 110 5.60 13.59 -8.99
CA GLU A 110 5.08 13.88 -10.33
C GLU A 110 5.12 12.70 -11.30
N ASP A 111 5.92 11.68 -11.02
CA ASP A 111 6.00 10.47 -11.83
C ASP A 111 4.87 9.47 -11.52
N VAL A 112 4.12 9.70 -10.44
CA VAL A 112 3.09 8.78 -9.95
C VAL A 112 1.70 9.31 -10.27
N ALA A 113 0.88 8.50 -10.93
CA ALA A 113 -0.53 8.81 -11.19
C ALA A 113 -1.45 7.76 -10.58
N LEU A 114 -2.55 8.23 -9.96
CA LEU A 114 -3.59 7.39 -9.38
C LEU A 114 -4.86 7.55 -10.20
N HIS A 115 -5.31 6.47 -10.84
CA HIS A 115 -6.46 6.46 -11.74
C HIS A 115 -7.68 5.86 -11.05
N GLY A 116 -8.85 6.48 -11.24
CA GLY A 116 -10.12 5.98 -10.68
C GLY A 116 -10.22 6.10 -9.16
N TYR A 117 -9.41 6.95 -8.53
CA TYR A 117 -9.50 7.21 -7.11
C TYR A 117 -10.66 8.17 -6.82
N ASP A 118 -11.75 7.63 -6.29
CA ASP A 118 -12.99 8.35 -5.95
C ASP A 118 -13.38 8.04 -4.51
N PRO A 119 -12.70 8.63 -3.51
CA PRO A 119 -12.94 8.34 -2.11
C PRO A 119 -14.19 9.06 -1.58
N ASP A 120 -14.78 8.50 -0.53
CA ASP A 120 -15.71 9.24 0.31
C ASP A 120 -15.00 10.39 1.05
N PRO A 121 -15.74 11.38 1.60
CA PRO A 121 -15.13 12.47 2.37
C PRO A 121 -14.25 11.94 3.50
N ALA A 122 -13.13 12.64 3.76
CA ALA A 122 -12.19 12.23 4.78
C ALA A 122 -12.82 12.23 6.18
N ILE A 123 -12.56 11.16 6.95
CA ILE A 123 -12.82 11.12 8.39
C ILE A 123 -11.52 11.55 9.09
N ARG A 124 -11.60 12.58 9.93
CA ARG A 124 -10.43 13.05 10.66
C ARG A 124 -10.24 12.27 11.95
N PHE A 125 -9.06 11.74 12.13
CA PHE A 125 -8.62 11.12 13.37
C PHE A 125 -7.49 11.96 13.98
N GLU A 126 -7.58 12.23 15.29
CA GLU A 126 -6.50 12.87 16.02
C GLU A 126 -5.43 11.83 16.37
N VAL A 127 -4.16 12.21 16.24
CA VAL A 127 -3.07 11.33 16.66
C VAL A 127 -3.17 11.10 18.16
N ALA A 128 -3.35 9.84 18.56
CA ALA A 128 -3.35 9.47 19.97
C ALA A 128 -1.89 9.42 20.49
N VAL A 129 -1.65 10.02 21.64
CA VAL A 129 -0.36 10.08 22.35
C VAL A 129 -0.49 9.43 23.73
#